data_9ef22a9fd7676faedb9ca9b527e6d936
#
_entry.id   9ef22a9fd7676faedb9ca9b527e6d936
#
_cell.length_a   1.000
_cell.length_b   1.000
_cell.length_c   1.000
_cell.angle_alpha   90.00
_cell.angle_beta   90.00
_cell.angle_gamma   90.00
#
_symmetry.space_group_name_H-M   'P 1'
#
loop_
_entity.id
_entity.type
_entity.pdbx_description
1 polymer ?
#
loop_
_entity_poly.entity_id
_entity_poly.type
_entity_poly.pdbx_seq_one_letter_code
_entity_poly.pdbx_strand_id
1 'polypeptide(L)'
;MAYPSGGAGQRAENYFSVTVEPGTTNINSYPNVRHAPPGIWQFYGYWPEMRSWQSPEGVPDGERSNPYYGNTFQPQESVTVPRDDWVCIEIMLKLNTSPDMSDGEMALWTDGEQVVHFAPGLPEGVWNDDRFMNNPDHPDSKPFEGFRWRHDMDVTINVLRLQHYISDSSFEQSEAYSINHPNYLVNLEEATVWFDDIVLATEYIGLCSGLKN
;
A
#
# COMPACT_ATOMS: atom_id res chain seq x y z
N MET A 1 5.77 -15.64 -18.40
CA MET A 1 5.00 -14.41 -18.68
C MET A 1 5.91 -13.26 -18.38
N ALA A 2 6.16 -12.40 -19.36
CA ALA A 2 6.87 -11.16 -19.09
C ALA A 2 5.93 -10.31 -18.22
N TYR A 3 6.37 -9.87 -17.07
CA TYR A 3 5.72 -8.76 -16.40
C TYR A 3 5.62 -7.64 -17.43
N PRO A 4 4.42 -7.10 -17.69
CA PRO A 4 4.38 -5.86 -18.41
C PRO A 4 5.26 -4.91 -17.62
N SER A 5 6.24 -4.33 -18.27
CA SER A 5 7.18 -3.39 -17.69
C SER A 5 6.52 -2.03 -17.45
N GLY A 6 5.36 -2.02 -16.82
CA GLY A 6 4.77 -0.86 -16.20
C GLY A 6 5.50 -0.63 -14.89
N GLY A 7 6.79 -0.42 -14.99
CA GLY A 7 7.60 -0.04 -13.86
C GLY A 7 7.38 1.42 -13.47
N ALA A 8 8.15 1.86 -12.49
CA ALA A 8 8.20 3.24 -12.06
C ALA A 8 8.18 4.21 -13.25
N GLY A 9 7.32 5.18 -13.21
CA GLY A 9 7.16 6.20 -14.23
C GLY A 9 6.09 5.91 -15.29
N GLN A 10 5.41 4.77 -15.28
CA GLN A 10 4.38 4.43 -16.25
C GLN A 10 3.07 4.04 -15.59
N ARG A 11 1.97 4.47 -16.19
CA ARG A 11 0.63 4.07 -15.77
C ARG A 11 0.38 2.58 -16.05
N ALA A 12 -0.24 1.90 -15.11
CA ALA A 12 -0.73 0.55 -15.32
C ALA A 12 -1.96 0.59 -16.26
N GLU A 13 -1.91 -0.12 -17.39
CA GLU A 13 -3.02 -0.15 -18.35
C GLU A 13 -3.77 -1.49 -18.31
N ASN A 14 -3.02 -2.59 -18.24
CA ASN A 14 -3.57 -3.96 -18.39
C ASN A 14 -3.16 -4.88 -17.23
N TYR A 15 -2.83 -4.32 -16.09
CA TYR A 15 -2.48 -5.08 -14.91
C TYR A 15 -2.79 -4.29 -13.65
N PHE A 16 -2.83 -4.97 -12.55
CA PHE A 16 -2.79 -4.36 -11.21
C PHE A 16 -1.81 -5.14 -10.34
N SER A 17 -1.30 -4.47 -9.33
CA SER A 17 -0.60 -5.10 -8.22
C SER A 17 -0.92 -4.38 -6.92
N VAL A 18 -1.03 -5.15 -5.85
CA VAL A 18 -1.23 -4.62 -4.50
C VAL A 18 -0.18 -5.23 -3.60
N THR A 19 0.47 -4.37 -2.86
CA THR A 19 1.49 -4.75 -1.87
C THR A 19 1.09 -4.22 -0.52
N VAL A 20 1.28 -5.00 0.53
CA VAL A 20 1.34 -4.51 1.91
C VAL A 20 2.81 -4.34 2.25
N GLU A 21 3.15 -3.17 2.72
CA GLU A 21 4.53 -2.81 2.99
C GLU A 21 4.67 -1.93 4.23
N PRO A 22 5.84 -1.92 4.87
CA PRO A 22 6.18 -0.92 5.87
C PRO A 22 6.33 0.46 5.21
N GLY A 23 5.56 1.44 5.69
CA GLY A 23 5.67 2.81 5.25
C GLY A 23 6.29 3.70 6.31
N THR A 24 7.44 4.28 6.03
CA THR A 24 8.08 5.28 6.90
C THR A 24 7.82 6.70 6.46
N THR A 25 6.82 6.92 5.69
CA THR A 25 6.39 8.15 5.05
C THR A 25 7.46 9.13 4.58
N ASN A 26 7.26 9.54 3.38
CA ASN A 26 8.07 10.56 2.75
C ASN A 26 7.93 11.89 3.51
N ILE A 27 9.08 12.45 3.79
CA ILE A 27 9.37 13.72 4.44
C ILE A 27 8.59 14.91 3.87
N ASN A 28 8.20 14.84 2.61
CA ASN A 28 7.62 15.93 1.85
C ASN A 28 6.10 15.81 1.68
N SER A 29 5.47 14.82 2.25
CA SER A 29 4.03 14.64 2.13
C SER A 29 3.27 15.37 3.21
N TYR A 30 2.20 15.97 2.81
CA TYR A 30 1.25 16.71 3.63
C TYR A 30 0.33 15.75 4.42
N PRO A 31 -0.08 16.13 5.60
CA PRO A 31 0.63 16.98 6.54
C PRO A 31 1.78 16.16 7.15
N ASN A 32 2.96 16.66 7.23
CA ASN A 32 4.23 16.13 7.76
C ASN A 32 4.16 14.98 8.79
N VAL A 33 3.30 14.02 8.62
CA VAL A 33 3.16 12.85 9.47
C VAL A 33 4.22 11.85 9.06
N ARG A 34 5.28 11.81 9.82
CA ARG A 34 6.32 10.80 9.66
C ARG A 34 6.11 9.69 10.66
N HIS A 35 6.07 8.50 10.16
CA HIS A 35 6.17 7.34 11.01
C HIS A 35 7.65 6.99 11.16
N ALA A 36 8.11 6.99 12.41
CA ALA A 36 9.47 6.53 12.70
C ALA A 36 9.63 5.08 12.21
N PRO A 37 10.82 4.70 11.73
CA PRO A 37 11.12 3.31 11.50
C PRO A 37 10.85 2.45 12.75
N PRO A 38 10.30 1.25 12.58
CA PRO A 38 10.15 0.45 11.38
C PRO A 38 8.98 0.86 10.44
N GLY A 39 8.23 1.88 10.77
CA GLY A 39 7.11 2.34 9.98
C GLY A 39 5.76 1.74 10.38
N ILE A 40 4.76 2.00 9.57
CA ILE A 40 3.41 1.47 9.72
C ILE A 40 3.04 0.58 8.55
N TRP A 41 2.10 -0.32 8.76
CA TRP A 41 1.52 -1.08 7.67
C TRP A 41 0.66 -0.18 6.78
N GLN A 42 0.91 -0.23 5.48
CA GLN A 42 0.16 0.49 4.46
C GLN A 42 0.04 -0.35 3.20
N PHE A 43 -0.89 0.03 2.32
CA PHE A 43 -0.95 -0.51 0.98
C PHE A 43 -0.20 0.36 -0.01
N TYR A 44 0.38 -0.30 -1.01
CA TYR A 44 0.95 0.32 -2.19
C TYR A 44 0.45 -0.40 -3.43
N GLY A 45 -0.17 0.32 -4.34
CA GLY A 45 -0.88 -0.29 -5.44
C GLY A 45 -0.63 0.36 -6.79
N TYR A 46 -0.62 -0.48 -7.83
CA TYR A 46 -0.68 -0.10 -9.23
C TYR A 46 -1.98 -0.62 -9.83
N TRP A 47 -2.70 0.22 -10.54
CA TRP A 47 -3.91 -0.17 -11.27
C TRP A 47 -4.21 0.85 -12.40
N PRO A 48 -5.16 0.59 -13.33
CA PRO A 48 -5.38 1.45 -14.48
C PRO A 48 -5.78 2.90 -14.16
N GLU A 49 -6.36 3.15 -12.99
CA GLU A 49 -6.83 4.47 -12.58
C GLU A 49 -5.99 5.10 -11.47
N MET A 50 -4.77 4.60 -11.29
CA MET A 50 -3.82 5.19 -10.34
C MET A 50 -3.55 6.67 -10.67
N ARG A 51 -3.26 7.45 -9.64
CA ARG A 51 -2.98 8.87 -9.72
C ARG A 51 -1.50 9.15 -9.87
N SER A 52 -1.16 10.19 -10.62
CA SER A 52 0.22 10.67 -10.73
C SER A 52 0.61 11.47 -9.49
N TRP A 53 1.81 11.27 -9.01
CA TRP A 53 2.37 12.04 -7.90
C TRP A 53 2.67 13.51 -8.26
N GLN A 54 2.64 13.86 -9.56
CA GLN A 54 2.81 15.23 -10.03
C GLN A 54 1.49 15.95 -10.30
N SER A 55 0.36 15.24 -10.18
CA SER A 55 -0.93 15.88 -10.31
C SER A 55 -1.31 16.55 -8.98
N PRO A 56 -1.47 17.89 -8.93
CA PRO A 56 -1.82 18.60 -7.69
C PRO A 56 -3.10 18.11 -7.03
N GLU A 57 -4.01 17.59 -7.84
CA GLU A 57 -5.32 17.07 -7.38
C GLU A 57 -5.33 15.55 -7.26
N GLY A 58 -4.21 14.88 -7.56
CA GLY A 58 -4.13 13.43 -7.64
C GLY A 58 -5.05 12.83 -8.71
N VAL A 59 -5.59 13.65 -9.59
CA VAL A 59 -6.50 13.17 -10.65
C VAL A 59 -5.70 12.46 -11.73
N PRO A 60 -6.15 11.31 -12.24
CA PRO A 60 -5.57 10.73 -13.44
C PRO A 60 -5.73 11.73 -14.59
N ASP A 61 -4.64 12.39 -14.97
CA ASP A 61 -4.67 13.45 -15.98
C ASP A 61 -4.69 12.91 -17.41
N GLY A 62 -4.53 11.60 -17.57
CA GLY A 62 -4.46 10.96 -18.88
C GLY A 62 -3.15 11.27 -19.65
N GLU A 63 -2.31 12.12 -19.09
CA GLU A 63 -1.05 12.51 -19.71
C GLU A 63 0.01 11.43 -19.51
N ARG A 64 0.43 10.80 -20.57
CA ARG A 64 1.50 9.79 -20.53
C ARG A 64 2.87 10.35 -20.15
N SER A 65 3.03 11.66 -20.21
CA SER A 65 4.26 12.37 -19.86
C SER A 65 4.48 12.48 -18.36
N ASN A 66 3.42 12.38 -17.56
CA ASN A 66 3.55 12.45 -16.11
C ASN A 66 4.03 11.10 -15.54
N PRO A 67 5.01 11.12 -14.64
CA PRO A 67 5.46 9.90 -14.03
C PRO A 67 4.40 9.34 -13.09
N TYR A 68 4.18 8.03 -13.22
CA TYR A 68 3.31 7.26 -12.36
C TYR A 68 4.16 6.31 -11.53
N TYR A 69 3.94 6.37 -10.23
CA TYR A 69 4.43 5.41 -9.26
C TYR A 69 3.21 4.81 -8.58
N GLY A 70 3.34 3.71 -7.89
CA GLY A 70 2.22 3.14 -7.19
C GLY A 70 1.60 4.13 -6.20
N ASN A 71 0.30 4.06 -6.02
CA ASN A 71 -0.37 4.90 -5.05
C ASN A 71 -0.32 4.27 -3.66
N THR A 72 -0.14 5.10 -2.66
CA THR A 72 -0.12 4.70 -1.26
C THR A 72 -1.50 4.90 -0.62
N PHE A 73 -1.93 3.90 0.17
CA PHE A 73 -3.18 3.97 0.93
C PHE A 73 -2.87 3.78 2.41
N GLN A 74 -3.09 4.82 3.18
CA GLN A 74 -2.73 4.86 4.60
C GLN A 74 -3.97 4.68 5.48
N PRO A 75 -3.90 3.82 6.51
CA PRO A 75 -4.93 3.73 7.53
C PRO A 75 -4.97 5.01 8.38
N GLN A 76 -6.09 5.24 9.04
CA GLN A 76 -6.23 6.35 9.99
C GLN A 76 -5.37 6.10 11.23
N GLU A 77 -5.47 4.91 11.78
CA GLU A 77 -4.66 4.48 12.91
C GLU A 77 -3.40 3.79 12.42
N SER A 78 -2.28 4.26 12.93
CA SER A 78 -0.98 3.70 12.56
C SER A 78 -0.70 2.43 13.33
N VAL A 79 -0.73 1.30 12.64
CA VAL A 79 -0.26 0.03 13.19
C VAL A 79 1.21 -0.14 12.84
N THR A 80 2.07 -0.07 13.87
CA THR A 80 3.52 -0.16 13.70
C THR A 80 3.94 -1.57 13.28
N VAL A 81 4.85 -1.64 12.33
CA VAL A 81 5.49 -2.89 11.93
C VAL A 81 6.35 -3.43 13.08
N PRO A 82 6.12 -4.63 13.60
CA PRO A 82 6.97 -5.18 14.66
C PRO A 82 8.38 -5.48 14.15
N ARG A 83 9.35 -5.47 15.06
CA ARG A 83 10.70 -5.99 14.83
C ARG A 83 10.96 -7.12 15.80
N ASP A 84 11.70 -8.11 15.34
CA ASP A 84 12.09 -9.28 16.13
C ASP A 84 10.90 -10.05 16.71
N ASP A 85 9.75 -9.96 16.04
CA ASP A 85 8.52 -10.65 16.41
C ASP A 85 7.74 -11.07 15.16
N TRP A 86 6.87 -12.06 15.32
CA TRP A 86 5.96 -12.50 14.27
C TRP A 86 4.70 -11.62 14.27
N VAL A 87 4.20 -11.39 13.10
CA VAL A 87 2.90 -10.74 12.87
C VAL A 87 2.09 -11.54 11.87
N CYS A 88 0.85 -11.77 12.19
CA CYS A 88 -0.10 -12.34 11.24
C CYS A 88 -0.67 -11.23 10.36
N ILE A 89 -0.46 -11.36 9.06
CA ILE A 89 -1.01 -10.41 8.08
C ILE A 89 -2.03 -11.13 7.22
N GLU A 90 -3.25 -10.62 7.20
CA GLU A 90 -4.27 -11.03 6.26
C GLU A 90 -4.62 -9.89 5.32
N ILE A 91 -4.68 -10.19 4.03
CA ILE A 91 -5.00 -9.24 2.97
C ILE A 91 -6.22 -9.76 2.23
N MET A 92 -7.24 -8.92 2.08
CA MET A 92 -8.35 -9.17 1.17
C MET A 92 -8.20 -8.29 -0.05
N LEU A 93 -8.40 -8.88 -1.22
CA LEU A 93 -8.51 -8.15 -2.47
C LEU A 93 -9.72 -8.67 -3.24
N LYS A 94 -10.67 -7.78 -3.49
CA LYS A 94 -11.85 -8.05 -4.29
C LYS A 94 -11.78 -7.24 -5.58
N LEU A 95 -11.85 -7.94 -6.71
CA LEU A 95 -11.84 -7.29 -8.02
C LEU A 95 -13.20 -6.67 -8.32
N ASN A 96 -13.21 -5.63 -9.15
CA ASN A 96 -14.43 -5.02 -9.64
C ASN A 96 -15.26 -6.01 -10.48
N THR A 97 -16.58 -5.92 -10.36
CA THR A 97 -17.54 -6.87 -10.96
C THR A 97 -17.75 -6.68 -12.44
N SER A 98 -17.46 -5.49 -12.98
CA SER A 98 -17.49 -5.22 -14.42
C SER A 98 -16.44 -4.18 -14.80
N PRO A 99 -16.10 -4.05 -16.10
CA PRO A 99 -15.11 -3.08 -16.57
C PRO A 99 -15.43 -1.63 -16.22
N ASP A 100 -16.69 -1.30 -15.99
CA ASP A 100 -17.15 0.07 -15.76
C ASP A 100 -17.46 0.37 -14.28
N MET A 101 -17.30 -0.62 -13.40
CA MET A 101 -17.61 -0.47 -11.97
C MET A 101 -16.34 -0.27 -11.13
N SER A 102 -16.42 0.67 -10.20
CA SER A 102 -15.39 0.90 -9.17
C SER A 102 -15.79 0.25 -7.83
N ASP A 103 -16.24 -1.00 -7.89
CA ASP A 103 -16.70 -1.77 -6.74
C ASP A 103 -15.66 -2.78 -6.22
N GLY A 104 -14.43 -2.65 -6.65
CA GLY A 104 -13.30 -3.36 -6.09
C GLY A 104 -12.92 -2.85 -4.71
N GLU A 105 -12.37 -3.75 -3.90
CA GLU A 105 -12.05 -3.49 -2.50
C GLU A 105 -10.67 -4.04 -2.14
N MET A 106 -10.08 -3.51 -1.08
CA MET A 106 -8.95 -4.13 -0.38
C MET A 106 -9.04 -3.87 1.12
N ALA A 107 -8.62 -4.84 1.92
CA ALA A 107 -8.59 -4.69 3.36
C ALA A 107 -7.37 -5.38 3.97
N LEU A 108 -6.95 -4.91 5.13
CA LEU A 108 -5.80 -5.38 5.87
C LEU A 108 -6.21 -5.70 7.31
N TRP A 109 -5.77 -6.84 7.78
CA TRP A 109 -5.80 -7.22 9.19
C TRP A 109 -4.38 -7.52 9.65
N THR A 110 -4.10 -7.18 10.90
CA THR A 110 -2.89 -7.61 11.60
C THR A 110 -3.31 -8.29 12.90
N ASP A 111 -2.80 -9.47 13.15
CA ASP A 111 -3.13 -10.29 14.33
C ASP A 111 -4.65 -10.47 14.57
N GLY A 112 -5.40 -10.51 13.45
CA GLY A 112 -6.85 -10.67 13.43
C GLY A 112 -7.66 -9.39 13.67
N GLU A 113 -7.02 -8.27 13.89
CA GLU A 113 -7.68 -6.97 14.01
C GLU A 113 -7.64 -6.23 12.66
N GLN A 114 -8.80 -5.72 12.23
CA GLN A 114 -8.89 -4.99 10.98
C GLN A 114 -8.22 -3.62 11.12
N VAL A 115 -7.17 -3.42 10.33
CA VAL A 115 -6.44 -2.15 10.28
C VAL A 115 -7.16 -1.13 9.40
N VAL A 116 -7.61 -1.58 8.23
CA VAL A 116 -8.30 -0.71 7.26
C VAL A 116 -9.08 -1.54 6.24
N HIS A 117 -10.17 -0.96 5.72
CA HIS A 117 -10.92 -1.48 4.59
C HIS A 117 -11.21 -0.34 3.61
N PHE A 118 -10.68 -0.45 2.41
CA PHE A 118 -10.95 0.46 1.30
C PHE A 118 -11.98 -0.17 0.38
N ALA A 119 -13.15 0.45 0.30
CA ALA A 119 -14.30 -0.01 -0.49
C ALA A 119 -15.08 1.21 -1.01
N PRO A 120 -16.01 1.08 -1.94
CA PRO A 120 -16.88 2.18 -2.33
C PRO A 120 -17.60 2.80 -1.13
N GLY A 121 -17.34 4.08 -0.88
CA GLY A 121 -17.87 4.80 0.25
C GLY A 121 -17.07 4.71 1.55
N LEU A 122 -16.04 3.89 1.61
CA LEU A 122 -15.22 3.64 2.81
C LEU A 122 -13.72 3.56 2.51
N PRO A 123 -12.84 4.11 3.35
CA PRO A 123 -13.14 5.07 4.41
C PRO A 123 -13.39 6.48 3.85
N GLU A 124 -13.77 7.40 4.71
CA GLU A 124 -13.66 8.81 4.39
C GLU A 124 -12.21 9.26 4.51
N GLY A 125 -11.76 10.06 3.55
CA GLY A 125 -10.37 10.50 3.51
C GLY A 125 -10.08 11.50 2.42
N VAL A 126 -8.81 11.78 2.22
CA VAL A 126 -8.35 12.79 1.27
C VAL A 126 -7.23 12.26 0.41
N TRP A 127 -7.29 12.55 -0.86
CA TRP A 127 -6.17 12.38 -1.77
C TRP A 127 -5.21 13.56 -1.64
N ASN A 128 -3.93 13.24 -1.52
CA ASN A 128 -2.83 14.16 -1.65
C ASN A 128 -1.88 13.60 -2.71
N ASP A 129 -1.95 14.14 -3.91
CA ASP A 129 -1.29 13.62 -5.10
C ASP A 129 -1.60 12.11 -5.31
N ASP A 130 -0.60 11.27 -5.19
CA ASP A 130 -0.67 9.82 -5.37
C ASP A 130 -0.99 9.04 -4.08
N ARG A 131 -1.37 9.73 -3.01
CA ARG A 131 -1.60 9.12 -1.71
C ARG A 131 -3.00 9.38 -1.19
N PHE A 132 -3.72 8.33 -0.85
CA PHE A 132 -4.96 8.40 -0.11
C PHE A 132 -4.72 8.20 1.38
N MET A 133 -5.16 9.17 2.17
CA MET A 133 -5.09 9.13 3.63
C MET A 133 -6.49 8.96 4.19
N ASN A 134 -6.71 7.88 4.93
CA ASN A 134 -7.93 7.73 5.73
C ASN A 134 -7.91 8.78 6.85
N ASN A 135 -8.65 9.85 6.65
CA ASN A 135 -8.74 10.98 7.59
C ASN A 135 -10.14 11.62 7.50
N PRO A 136 -11.12 11.06 8.21
CA PRO A 136 -12.51 11.57 8.18
C PRO A 136 -12.64 12.99 8.74
N ASP A 137 -11.71 13.42 9.58
CA ASP A 137 -11.73 14.74 10.22
C ASP A 137 -11.14 15.85 9.31
N HIS A 138 -10.59 15.50 8.17
CA HIS A 138 -10.06 16.49 7.24
C HIS A 138 -11.19 17.28 6.60
N PRO A 139 -11.09 18.63 6.47
CA PRO A 139 -12.16 19.47 5.93
C PRO A 139 -12.59 19.11 4.50
N ASP A 140 -11.67 18.54 3.71
CA ASP A 140 -11.93 18.11 2.33
C ASP A 140 -12.14 16.59 2.22
N SER A 141 -12.36 15.90 3.35
CA SER A 141 -12.58 14.46 3.38
C SER A 141 -13.79 14.07 2.53
N LYS A 142 -13.64 12.98 1.80
CA LYS A 142 -14.68 12.39 0.94
C LYS A 142 -14.67 10.88 1.09
N PRO A 143 -15.83 10.25 0.90
CA PRO A 143 -15.89 8.80 0.79
C PRO A 143 -14.97 8.30 -0.32
N PHE A 144 -14.25 7.22 -0.04
CA PHE A 144 -13.39 6.61 -1.03
C PHE A 144 -14.20 6.08 -2.22
N GLU A 145 -13.71 6.27 -3.43
CA GLU A 145 -14.43 5.95 -4.67
C GLU A 145 -14.52 4.46 -5.01
N GLY A 146 -13.78 3.63 -4.29
CA GLY A 146 -13.59 2.22 -4.63
C GLY A 146 -12.51 2.00 -5.68
N PHE A 147 -12.28 0.74 -6.05
CA PHE A 147 -11.27 0.39 -7.03
C PHE A 147 -11.87 -0.17 -8.31
N ARG A 148 -11.32 0.26 -9.41
CA ARG A 148 -11.49 -0.36 -10.71
C ARG A 148 -10.16 -0.99 -11.12
N TRP A 149 -9.90 -2.17 -10.52
CA TRP A 149 -8.64 -2.89 -10.67
C TRP A 149 -8.33 -3.31 -12.09
N ARG A 150 -9.39 -3.48 -12.90
CA ARG A 150 -9.28 -3.99 -14.25
C ARG A 150 -10.34 -3.39 -15.18
N HIS A 151 -9.94 -3.13 -16.41
CA HIS A 151 -10.83 -2.74 -17.50
C HIS A 151 -11.19 -3.94 -18.40
N ASP A 152 -10.49 -5.06 -18.24
CA ASP A 152 -10.69 -6.32 -18.93
C ASP A 152 -10.93 -7.41 -17.89
N MET A 153 -12.03 -8.14 -18.05
CA MET A 153 -12.44 -9.19 -17.11
C MET A 153 -11.51 -10.41 -17.14
N ASP A 154 -10.70 -10.58 -18.17
CA ASP A 154 -9.69 -11.63 -18.25
C ASP A 154 -8.46 -11.35 -17.33
N VAL A 155 -8.32 -10.12 -16.87
CA VAL A 155 -7.30 -9.78 -15.84
C VAL A 155 -7.78 -10.29 -14.49
N THR A 156 -7.01 -11.19 -13.91
CA THR A 156 -7.32 -11.86 -12.64
C THR A 156 -6.12 -11.82 -11.68
N ILE A 157 -6.36 -12.17 -10.41
CA ILE A 157 -5.29 -12.39 -9.45
C ILE A 157 -4.59 -13.71 -9.84
N ASN A 158 -3.34 -13.65 -10.21
CA ASN A 158 -2.60 -14.80 -10.72
C ASN A 158 -1.21 -15.00 -10.10
N VAL A 159 -0.77 -14.09 -9.24
CA VAL A 159 0.54 -14.16 -8.58
C VAL A 159 0.41 -13.71 -7.13
N LEU A 160 0.90 -14.49 -6.20
CA LEU A 160 1.31 -14.08 -4.87
C LEU A 160 2.83 -13.99 -4.84
N ARG A 161 3.37 -12.88 -4.36
CA ARG A 161 4.81 -12.69 -4.20
C ARG A 161 5.12 -12.31 -2.77
N LEU A 162 6.03 -13.06 -2.17
CA LEU A 162 6.71 -12.67 -0.95
C LEU A 162 8.04 -12.02 -1.35
N GLN A 163 8.27 -10.82 -0.88
CA GLN A 163 9.43 -10.05 -1.30
C GLN A 163 10.00 -9.28 -0.12
N HIS A 164 11.31 -9.33 0.02
CA HIS A 164 12.07 -8.40 0.83
C HIS A 164 12.88 -7.51 -0.10
N TYR A 165 12.58 -6.22 -0.08
CA TYR A 165 13.16 -5.26 -1.01
C TYR A 165 13.40 -3.93 -0.32
N ILE A 166 14.61 -3.40 -0.50
CA ILE A 166 14.99 -2.07 -0.03
C ILE A 166 15.53 -1.32 -1.25
N SER A 167 14.93 -0.18 -1.57
CA SER A 167 15.42 0.67 -2.66
C SER A 167 16.61 1.52 -2.22
N ASP A 168 17.45 1.92 -3.17
CA ASP A 168 18.56 2.83 -2.90
C ASP A 168 18.08 4.12 -2.24
N SER A 169 16.94 4.66 -2.69
CA SER A 169 16.35 5.86 -2.09
C SER A 169 15.87 5.65 -0.66
N SER A 170 15.34 4.46 -0.33
CA SER A 170 14.96 4.14 1.05
C SER A 170 16.19 4.01 1.96
N PHE A 171 17.26 3.50 1.40
CA PHE A 171 18.55 3.40 2.07
C PHE A 171 19.10 4.79 2.41
N GLU A 172 19.23 5.67 1.42
CA GLU A 172 19.70 7.05 1.59
C GLU A 172 18.85 7.85 2.59
N GLN A 173 17.53 7.68 2.56
CA GLN A 173 16.62 8.33 3.51
C GLN A 173 16.81 7.80 4.93
N SER A 174 17.05 6.51 5.09
CA SER A 174 17.30 5.90 6.39
C SER A 174 18.63 6.37 6.98
N GLU A 175 19.66 6.48 6.16
CA GLU A 175 20.95 7.02 6.56
C GLU A 175 20.82 8.49 6.98
N ALA A 176 20.15 9.32 6.17
CA ALA A 176 19.90 10.72 6.50
C ALA A 176 19.07 10.89 7.79
N TYR A 177 18.12 10.00 8.03
CA TYR A 177 17.33 9.99 9.26
C TYR A 177 18.18 9.66 10.48
N SER A 178 19.08 8.69 10.38
CA SER A 178 19.96 8.25 11.49
C SER A 178 20.88 9.33 12.00
N ILE A 179 21.28 10.28 11.15
CA ILE A 179 22.13 11.42 11.52
C ILE A 179 21.49 12.25 12.63
N ASN A 180 20.18 12.45 12.55
CA ASN A 180 19.42 13.25 13.52
C ASN A 180 18.78 12.42 14.64
N HIS A 181 18.89 11.09 14.55
CA HIS A 181 18.30 10.14 15.49
C HIS A 181 19.32 9.07 15.88
N PRO A 182 20.30 9.41 16.74
CA PRO A 182 21.46 8.56 17.03
C PRO A 182 21.11 7.21 17.68
N ASN A 183 19.92 7.06 18.21
CA ASN A 183 19.42 5.80 18.75
C ASN A 183 18.79 4.89 17.67
N TYR A 184 18.71 5.38 16.45
CA TYR A 184 18.22 4.62 15.30
C TYR A 184 19.39 3.90 14.63
N LEU A 185 19.48 2.59 14.88
CA LEU A 185 20.50 1.76 14.27
C LEU A 185 20.00 1.33 12.88
N VAL A 186 20.64 1.86 11.84
CA VAL A 186 20.47 1.37 10.49
C VAL A 186 21.49 0.27 10.26
N ASN A 187 21.07 -0.98 10.29
CA ASN A 187 21.92 -2.05 9.76
C ASN A 187 21.64 -2.16 8.26
N LEU A 188 22.55 -1.62 7.46
CA LEU A 188 22.44 -1.52 6.02
C LEU A 188 23.11 -2.70 5.30
N GLU A 189 23.89 -3.49 6.02
CA GLU A 189 24.63 -4.60 5.46
C GLU A 189 23.79 -5.88 5.41
N GLU A 190 22.82 -6.01 6.32
CA GLU A 190 22.04 -7.24 6.43
C GLU A 190 20.64 -6.95 6.98
N ALA A 191 19.61 -7.31 6.21
CA ALA A 191 18.24 -7.27 6.65
C ALA A 191 17.58 -8.61 6.32
N THR A 192 16.89 -9.18 7.30
CA THR A 192 16.25 -10.50 7.15
C THR A 192 14.76 -10.39 7.47
N VAL A 193 13.96 -11.04 6.65
CA VAL A 193 12.54 -11.25 6.89
C VAL A 193 12.22 -12.73 6.78
N TRP A 194 11.35 -13.22 7.64
CA TRP A 194 10.89 -14.59 7.64
C TRP A 194 9.42 -14.64 7.27
N PHE A 195 9.04 -15.62 6.48
CA PHE A 195 7.66 -15.86 6.08
C PHE A 195 7.31 -17.31 6.44
N ASP A 196 6.14 -17.51 7.02
CA ASP A 196 5.62 -18.82 7.38
C ASP A 196 4.10 -18.87 7.21
N ASP A 197 3.51 -20.05 7.29
CA ASP A 197 2.06 -20.31 7.31
C ASP A 197 1.26 -19.58 6.21
N ILE A 198 1.73 -19.66 4.95
CA ILE A 198 1.11 -18.96 3.82
C ILE A 198 -0.18 -19.67 3.41
N VAL A 199 -1.30 -18.97 3.46
CA VAL A 199 -2.63 -19.47 3.09
C VAL A 199 -3.25 -18.58 2.01
N LEU A 200 -3.87 -19.19 1.02
CA LEU A 200 -4.72 -18.53 0.04
C LEU A 200 -6.13 -19.09 0.13
N ALA A 201 -7.11 -18.21 0.23
CA ALA A 201 -8.51 -18.57 0.33
C ALA A 201 -9.39 -17.60 -0.46
N THR A 202 -10.62 -18.00 -0.72
CA THR A 202 -11.66 -17.16 -1.33
C THR A 202 -12.60 -16.54 -0.29
N GLU A 203 -12.36 -16.80 0.98
CA GLU A 203 -13.12 -16.32 2.11
C GLU A 203 -12.15 -15.82 3.19
N TYR A 204 -12.67 -15.04 4.15
CA TYR A 204 -11.90 -14.56 5.29
C TYR A 204 -11.31 -15.74 6.09
N ILE A 205 -10.01 -15.70 6.33
CA ILE A 205 -9.26 -16.77 6.96
C ILE A 205 -9.35 -16.67 8.50
N GLY A 206 -9.29 -15.46 9.01
CA GLY A 206 -9.34 -15.19 10.44
C GLY A 206 -7.98 -15.25 11.13
N LEU A 207 -8.01 -15.33 12.44
CA LEU A 207 -6.81 -15.32 13.28
C LEU A 207 -5.83 -16.41 12.88
N CYS A 208 -4.57 -16.06 12.75
CA CYS A 208 -3.47 -17.02 12.69
C CYS A 208 -3.41 -17.80 14.01
N SER A 209 -4.10 -18.93 14.05
CA SER A 209 -4.12 -19.80 15.23
C SER A 209 -2.77 -20.49 15.39
N GLY A 210 -1.86 -19.91 16.13
CA GLY A 210 -0.54 -20.51 16.39
C GLY A 210 0.52 -19.56 16.92
N LEU A 211 0.33 -18.27 16.81
CA LEU A 211 1.34 -17.26 17.19
C LEU A 211 1.32 -16.86 18.70
N LYS A 212 0.49 -17.48 19.51
CA LYS A 212 0.53 -17.28 20.96
C LYS A 212 1.16 -18.50 21.64
N ASN A 213 2.47 -18.53 21.69
CA ASN A 213 3.22 -19.29 22.68
C ASN A 213 4.36 -18.41 23.22
#